data_e50fe3ffdd5832f62d2773f1977be344
#
_entry.id   e50fe3ffdd5832f62d2773f1977be344
#
_cell.length_a   1.000
_cell.length_b   1.000
_cell.length_c   1.000
_cell.angle_alpha   90.00
_cell.angle_beta   90.00
_cell.angle_gamma   90.00
#
_symmetry.space_group_name_H-M   'P 1'
#
loop_
_entity.id
_entity.type
_entity.pdbx_description
1 polymer ?
#
loop_
_entity_poly.entity_id
_entity_poly.type
_entity_poly.pdbx_seq_one_letter_code
_entity_poly.pdbx_strand_id
1 'polypeptide(L)'
;TDLQKNNHGYALPKIFGADIDKVNELRKAGLGLLGSIVGDNKAADSIEDTAVELSDLPNYIAEFSAMMERHGQSAIYYAHAGAGELHLRPVLNLKTKEGLHQFRNIATEVAILVKKYRGSLSGEHGDGIVRGEFLPFMIGDKNYELLKRIKKAFDPNTILNVGKIVNASKMDENLRVEAGRVEPEIATIQDFSDSLGILRAAEKCNGS
;
A
#
# COMPACT_ATOMS: atom_id res chain seq x y z
N THR A 1 31.83 9.66 -4.62
CA THR A 1 30.83 9.05 -3.72
C THR A 1 31.00 7.53 -3.69
N ASP A 2 30.50 6.85 -2.67
CA ASP A 2 30.54 5.38 -2.59
C ASP A 2 29.75 4.74 -3.73
N LEU A 3 28.67 5.37 -4.18
CA LEU A 3 27.91 4.94 -5.36
C LEU A 3 28.78 4.87 -6.61
N GLN A 4 29.66 5.88 -6.83
CA GLN A 4 30.58 5.87 -7.97
C GLN A 4 31.66 4.80 -7.82
N LYS A 5 32.24 4.67 -6.63
CA LYS A 5 33.34 3.71 -6.36
C LYS A 5 32.85 2.25 -6.55
N ASN A 6 31.62 1.97 -6.19
CA ASN A 6 31.04 0.62 -6.24
C ASN A 6 30.17 0.37 -7.50
N ASN A 7 30.19 1.30 -8.45
CA ASN A 7 29.46 1.19 -9.71
C ASN A 7 27.93 0.95 -9.54
N HIS A 8 27.34 1.59 -8.53
CA HIS A 8 25.90 1.50 -8.21
C HIS A 8 25.03 2.46 -9.02
N GLY A 9 25.25 2.58 -10.31
CA GLY A 9 24.43 3.41 -11.18
C GLY A 9 25.16 3.80 -12.45
N TYR A 10 24.43 3.87 -13.54
CA TYR A 10 24.96 4.26 -14.85
C TYR A 10 25.11 5.78 -15.02
N ALA A 11 24.39 6.57 -14.21
CA ALA A 11 24.48 8.03 -14.18
C ALA A 11 24.21 8.56 -12.76
N LEU A 12 24.96 9.54 -12.34
CA LEU A 12 24.88 10.16 -11.02
C LEU A 12 24.89 11.70 -11.14
N PRO A 13 23.86 12.29 -11.79
CA PRO A 13 23.78 13.73 -11.95
C PRO A 13 23.60 14.40 -10.60
N LYS A 14 24.23 15.55 -10.41
CA LYS A 14 23.99 16.43 -9.27
C LYS A 14 23.05 17.54 -9.71
N ILE A 15 21.91 17.64 -9.07
CA ILE A 15 20.86 18.63 -9.36
C ILE A 15 20.92 19.74 -8.34
N PHE A 16 20.80 21.01 -8.79
CA PHE A 16 20.92 22.19 -7.95
C PHE A 16 19.84 23.24 -8.29
N GLY A 17 19.57 24.11 -7.34
CA GLY A 17 18.67 25.26 -7.54
C GLY A 17 17.24 24.83 -7.89
N ALA A 18 16.61 25.54 -8.82
CA ALA A 18 15.21 25.31 -9.22
C ALA A 18 14.94 23.95 -9.89
N ASP A 19 15.97 23.27 -10.38
CA ASP A 19 15.79 21.92 -10.96
C ASP A 19 15.52 20.85 -9.90
N ILE A 20 15.85 21.10 -8.63
CA ILE A 20 15.48 20.23 -7.50
C ILE A 20 13.96 20.10 -7.40
N ASP A 21 13.23 21.18 -7.61
CA ASP A 21 11.77 21.18 -7.55
C ASP A 21 11.16 20.30 -8.64
N LYS A 22 11.73 20.32 -9.86
CA LYS A 22 11.29 19.42 -10.96
C LYS A 22 11.42 17.95 -10.61
N VAL A 23 12.52 17.56 -9.94
CA VAL A 23 12.73 16.18 -9.48
C VAL A 23 11.71 15.82 -8.40
N ASN A 24 11.44 16.73 -7.47
CA ASN A 24 10.44 16.54 -6.43
C ASN A 24 9.01 16.45 -6.98
N GLU A 25 8.68 17.26 -7.98
CA GLU A 25 7.38 17.22 -8.68
C GLU A 25 7.21 15.88 -9.40
N LEU A 26 8.22 15.40 -10.11
CA LEU A 26 8.18 14.08 -10.75
C LEU A 26 7.94 12.96 -9.71
N ARG A 27 8.65 13.01 -8.57
CA ARG A 27 8.45 12.06 -7.47
C ARG A 27 7.01 12.11 -6.93
N LYS A 28 6.46 13.30 -6.72
CA LYS A 28 5.07 13.49 -6.25
C LYS A 28 4.04 12.99 -7.26
N ALA A 29 4.29 13.18 -8.56
CA ALA A 29 3.41 12.71 -9.63
C ALA A 29 3.31 11.17 -9.69
N GLY A 30 4.27 10.44 -9.10
CA GLY A 30 4.33 8.97 -9.15
C GLY A 30 3.04 8.31 -8.68
N LEU A 31 2.44 8.76 -7.59
CA LEU A 31 1.18 8.20 -7.07
C LEU A 31 0.01 8.38 -8.06
N GLY A 32 -0.10 9.55 -8.67
CA GLY A 32 -1.11 9.80 -9.70
C GLY A 32 -0.92 8.94 -10.95
N LEU A 33 0.34 8.71 -11.36
CA LEU A 33 0.67 7.83 -12.47
C LEU A 33 0.27 6.37 -12.16
N LEU A 34 0.48 5.90 -10.94
CA LEU A 34 0.04 4.56 -10.50
C LEU A 34 -1.47 4.40 -10.53
N GLY A 35 -2.22 5.43 -10.16
CA GLY A 35 -3.68 5.45 -10.29
C GLY A 35 -4.17 5.39 -11.73
N SER A 36 -3.33 5.78 -12.70
CA SER A 36 -3.64 5.82 -14.13
C SER A 36 -3.35 4.52 -14.88
N ILE A 37 -2.87 3.46 -14.21
CA ILE A 37 -2.65 2.14 -14.84
C ILE A 37 -3.95 1.68 -15.52
N VAL A 38 -3.86 1.38 -16.82
CA VAL A 38 -5.00 0.90 -17.62
C VAL A 38 -5.30 -0.55 -17.29
N GLY A 39 -6.58 -0.92 -17.28
CA GLY A 39 -7.01 -2.27 -16.96
C GLY A 39 -7.40 -2.48 -15.49
N ASP A 40 -7.62 -3.73 -15.11
CA ASP A 40 -8.14 -4.10 -13.79
C ASP A 40 -7.05 -4.40 -12.75
N ASN A 41 -5.80 -4.62 -13.21
CA ASN A 41 -4.65 -4.69 -12.32
C ASN A 41 -4.30 -3.29 -11.80
N LYS A 42 -4.29 -3.11 -10.48
CA LYS A 42 -4.01 -1.84 -9.83
C LYS A 42 -2.94 -2.02 -8.76
N ALA A 43 -2.17 -0.96 -8.53
CA ALA A 43 -1.26 -0.90 -7.39
C ALA A 43 -2.08 -0.87 -6.10
N ALA A 44 -2.04 -1.95 -5.32
CA ALA A 44 -2.78 -2.06 -4.05
C ALA A 44 -1.97 -1.47 -2.90
N ASP A 45 -2.65 -0.76 -2.00
CA ASP A 45 -2.05 0.04 -0.93
C ASP A 45 -2.08 -0.62 0.47
N SER A 46 -2.34 -1.94 0.53
CA SER A 46 -2.47 -2.66 1.81
C SER A 46 -1.20 -2.71 2.65
N ILE A 47 -0.03 -2.69 2.00
CA ILE A 47 1.28 -2.86 2.63
C ILE A 47 2.22 -1.69 2.34
N GLU A 48 1.66 -0.55 2.00
CA GLU A 48 2.39 0.61 1.48
C GLU A 48 3.13 1.46 2.51
N ASP A 49 3.14 1.09 3.77
CA ASP A 49 3.57 1.98 4.86
C ASP A 49 4.40 1.22 5.91
N THR A 50 5.10 0.18 5.47
CA THR A 50 5.91 -0.63 6.37
C THR A 50 7.21 0.06 6.72
N ALA A 51 7.61 -0.02 8.00
CA ALA A 51 8.86 0.54 8.48
C ALA A 51 9.64 -0.49 9.28
N VAL A 52 10.95 -0.54 9.05
CA VAL A 52 11.90 -1.39 9.77
C VAL A 52 13.13 -0.58 10.17
N GLU A 53 13.93 -1.13 11.12
CA GLU A 53 15.20 -0.53 11.46
C GLU A 53 16.10 -0.40 10.22
N LEU A 54 16.78 0.74 10.07
CA LEU A 54 17.52 1.08 8.87
C LEU A 54 18.61 0.04 8.52
N SER A 55 19.24 -0.54 9.53
CA SER A 55 20.22 -1.61 9.36
C SER A 55 19.64 -2.91 8.80
N ASP A 56 18.34 -3.14 9.01
CA ASP A 56 17.63 -4.35 8.55
C ASP A 56 17.03 -4.18 7.15
N LEU A 57 16.95 -2.95 6.64
CA LEU A 57 16.28 -2.61 5.39
C LEU A 57 16.72 -3.46 4.19
N PRO A 58 18.03 -3.71 3.95
CA PRO A 58 18.47 -4.54 2.83
C PRO A 58 17.94 -5.98 2.90
N ASN A 59 17.97 -6.58 4.09
CA ASN A 59 17.50 -7.95 4.31
C ASN A 59 15.97 -8.04 4.21
N TYR A 60 15.27 -7.04 4.77
CA TYR A 60 13.82 -6.94 4.67
C TYR A 60 13.36 -6.88 3.21
N ILE A 61 13.99 -6.02 2.39
CA ILE A 61 13.66 -5.90 0.95
C ILE A 61 13.98 -7.19 0.19
N ALA A 62 15.08 -7.84 0.49
CA ALA A 62 15.44 -9.11 -0.16
C ALA A 62 14.39 -10.20 0.13
N GLU A 63 13.98 -10.35 1.39
CA GLU A 63 12.94 -11.31 1.78
C GLU A 63 11.56 -10.94 1.21
N PHE A 64 11.20 -9.66 1.21
CA PHE A 64 9.97 -9.18 0.59
C PHE A 64 9.95 -9.49 -0.91
N SER A 65 11.03 -9.20 -1.64
CA SER A 65 11.12 -9.48 -3.08
C SER A 65 10.99 -10.97 -3.37
N ALA A 66 11.67 -11.83 -2.60
CA ALA A 66 11.54 -13.27 -2.72
C ALA A 66 10.11 -13.78 -2.40
N MET A 67 9.43 -13.13 -1.46
CA MET A 67 8.02 -13.40 -1.17
C MET A 67 7.13 -13.04 -2.37
N MET A 68 7.31 -11.87 -2.97
CA MET A 68 6.54 -11.45 -4.15
C MET A 68 6.76 -12.40 -5.34
N GLU A 69 8.00 -12.86 -5.56
CA GLU A 69 8.30 -13.88 -6.58
C GLU A 69 7.54 -15.18 -6.34
N ARG A 70 7.47 -15.68 -5.09
CA ARG A 70 6.68 -16.88 -4.75
C ARG A 70 5.20 -16.72 -5.04
N HIS A 71 4.66 -15.50 -4.89
CA HIS A 71 3.27 -15.18 -5.23
C HIS A 71 3.07 -14.97 -6.74
N GLY A 72 4.13 -15.00 -7.55
CA GLY A 72 4.06 -14.68 -8.98
C GLY A 72 3.61 -13.25 -9.25
N GLN A 73 3.87 -12.34 -8.31
CA GLN A 73 3.42 -10.95 -8.35
C GLN A 73 4.59 -9.98 -8.44
N SER A 74 4.35 -8.85 -9.10
CA SER A 74 5.24 -7.69 -9.05
C SER A 74 4.78 -6.68 -8.01
N ALA A 75 5.71 -5.87 -7.54
CA ALA A 75 5.41 -4.74 -6.68
C ALA A 75 6.11 -3.49 -7.18
N ILE A 76 5.53 -2.35 -6.85
CA ILE A 76 6.13 -1.04 -7.07
C ILE A 76 6.79 -0.61 -5.77
N TYR A 77 8.02 -0.12 -5.88
CA TYR A 77 8.87 0.24 -4.75
C TYR A 77 9.19 1.73 -4.79
N TYR A 78 8.82 2.44 -3.75
CA TYR A 78 9.36 3.74 -3.42
C TYR A 78 9.40 3.90 -1.90
N ALA A 79 10.13 4.88 -1.38
CA ALA A 79 10.43 4.87 0.03
C ALA A 79 10.88 6.22 0.58
N HIS A 80 10.71 6.39 1.89
CA HIS A 80 11.53 7.25 2.72
C HIS A 80 12.68 6.41 3.30
N ALA A 81 13.56 5.91 2.42
CA ALA A 81 14.55 4.88 2.76
C ALA A 81 15.49 5.29 3.90
N GLY A 82 15.82 6.59 4.03
CA GLY A 82 16.61 7.12 5.14
C GLY A 82 15.91 7.04 6.51
N ALA A 83 14.59 6.84 6.53
CA ALA A 83 13.79 6.59 7.73
C ALA A 83 13.46 5.10 7.94
N GLY A 84 13.91 4.21 7.05
CA GLY A 84 13.56 2.80 7.07
C GLY A 84 12.12 2.50 6.64
N GLU A 85 11.44 3.48 6.04
CA GLU A 85 10.06 3.40 5.63
C GLU A 85 9.91 3.10 4.15
N LEU A 86 8.98 2.21 3.81
CA LEU A 86 8.81 1.64 2.49
C LEU A 86 7.36 1.70 2.03
N HIS A 87 7.17 2.24 0.84
CA HIS A 87 5.89 2.22 0.15
C HIS A 87 5.92 1.08 -0.90
N LEU A 88 5.44 -0.07 -0.47
CA LEU A 88 5.42 -1.30 -1.28
C LEU A 88 4.00 -1.52 -1.79
N ARG A 89 3.81 -1.53 -3.10
CA ARG A 89 2.49 -1.68 -3.72
C ARG A 89 2.47 -2.87 -4.67
N PRO A 90 1.90 -4.02 -4.27
CA PRO A 90 1.66 -5.13 -5.17
C PRO A 90 0.64 -4.74 -6.26
N VAL A 91 0.82 -5.28 -7.46
CA VAL A 91 -0.09 -5.02 -8.59
C VAL A 91 -1.08 -6.16 -8.69
N LEU A 92 -2.32 -5.93 -8.26
CA LEU A 92 -3.35 -6.97 -8.10
C LEU A 92 -4.65 -6.60 -8.80
N ASN A 93 -5.41 -7.62 -9.21
CA ASN A 93 -6.77 -7.46 -9.70
C ASN A 93 -7.78 -7.84 -8.61
N LEU A 94 -8.26 -6.87 -7.85
CA LEU A 94 -9.23 -7.11 -6.76
C LEU A 94 -10.66 -7.41 -7.25
N LYS A 95 -10.93 -7.32 -8.57
CA LYS A 95 -12.21 -7.73 -9.16
C LYS A 95 -12.33 -9.25 -9.32
N THR A 96 -11.26 -10.00 -9.04
CA THR A 96 -11.25 -11.47 -9.10
C THR A 96 -11.12 -12.07 -7.70
N LYS A 97 -11.69 -13.26 -7.51
CA LYS A 97 -11.53 -14.01 -6.25
C LYS A 97 -10.06 -14.35 -5.97
N GLU A 98 -9.32 -14.68 -7.02
CA GLU A 98 -7.89 -14.97 -6.92
C GLU A 98 -7.09 -13.73 -6.47
N GLY A 99 -7.33 -12.57 -7.10
CA GLY A 99 -6.67 -11.33 -6.70
C GLY A 99 -7.01 -10.90 -5.28
N LEU A 100 -8.25 -11.13 -4.83
CA LEU A 100 -8.66 -10.86 -3.45
C LEU A 100 -7.95 -11.82 -2.46
N HIS A 101 -7.82 -13.09 -2.82
CA HIS A 101 -7.08 -14.07 -2.02
C HIS A 101 -5.58 -13.70 -1.92
N GLN A 102 -4.97 -13.30 -3.04
CA GLN A 102 -3.58 -12.82 -3.05
C GLN A 102 -3.40 -11.56 -2.22
N PHE A 103 -4.34 -10.61 -2.29
CA PHE A 103 -4.34 -9.38 -1.48
C PHE A 103 -4.23 -9.69 0.01
N ARG A 104 -5.06 -10.61 0.51
CA ARG A 104 -5.03 -11.06 1.91
C ARG A 104 -3.75 -11.81 2.26
N ASN A 105 -3.33 -12.75 1.42
CA ASN A 105 -2.15 -13.58 1.69
C ASN A 105 -0.88 -12.74 1.75
N ILE A 106 -0.68 -11.85 0.77
CA ILE A 106 0.48 -10.95 0.75
C ILE A 106 0.49 -10.05 1.99
N ALA A 107 -0.63 -9.44 2.36
CA ALA A 107 -0.71 -8.60 3.55
C ALA A 107 -0.41 -9.38 4.84
N THR A 108 -0.89 -10.62 4.93
CA THR A 108 -0.62 -11.50 6.09
C THR A 108 0.86 -11.88 6.18
N GLU A 109 1.47 -12.28 5.06
CA GLU A 109 2.90 -12.62 5.03
C GLU A 109 3.77 -11.39 5.32
N VAL A 110 3.39 -10.22 4.83
CA VAL A 110 4.07 -8.95 5.15
C VAL A 110 3.96 -8.62 6.63
N ALA A 111 2.79 -8.81 7.25
CA ALA A 111 2.64 -8.59 8.70
C ALA A 111 3.59 -9.49 9.50
N ILE A 112 3.73 -10.76 9.10
CA ILE A 112 4.67 -11.71 9.71
C ILE A 112 6.12 -11.24 9.50
N LEU A 113 6.47 -10.83 8.27
CA LEU A 113 7.80 -10.38 7.92
C LEU A 113 8.19 -9.10 8.69
N VAL A 114 7.31 -8.10 8.71
CA VAL A 114 7.52 -6.85 9.47
C VAL A 114 7.73 -7.15 10.95
N LYS A 115 6.90 -8.04 11.53
CA LYS A 115 7.05 -8.43 12.94
C LYS A 115 8.37 -9.16 13.21
N LYS A 116 8.84 -10.00 12.29
CA LYS A 116 10.17 -10.64 12.36
C LYS A 116 11.28 -9.60 12.53
N TYR A 117 11.18 -8.49 11.80
CA TYR A 117 12.09 -7.36 11.87
C TYR A 117 11.76 -6.34 12.98
N ARG A 118 10.81 -6.64 13.85
CA ARG A 118 10.35 -5.74 14.93
C ARG A 118 9.91 -4.36 14.42
N GLY A 119 9.44 -4.34 13.18
CA GLY A 119 8.99 -3.14 12.49
C GLY A 119 7.54 -2.78 12.77
N SER A 120 7.04 -1.79 12.03
CA SER A 120 5.65 -1.33 12.03
C SER A 120 4.99 -1.57 10.68
N LEU A 121 3.72 -2.01 10.68
CA LEU A 121 2.90 -2.09 9.45
C LEU A 121 2.49 -0.70 8.95
N SER A 122 2.49 0.29 9.83
CA SER A 122 2.21 1.67 9.50
C SER A 122 3.26 2.57 10.11
N GLY A 123 4.11 3.15 9.26
CA GLY A 123 5.15 4.08 9.63
C GLY A 123 4.60 5.48 9.86
N GLU A 124 3.80 6.01 8.92
CA GLU A 124 3.28 7.37 8.96
C GLU A 124 1.77 7.51 8.66
N HIS A 125 1.16 6.60 7.88
CA HIS A 125 -0.21 6.77 7.39
C HIS A 125 -1.29 6.33 8.39
N GLY A 126 -0.95 5.52 9.39
CA GLY A 126 -1.90 4.89 10.32
C GLY A 126 -2.54 3.62 9.75
N ASP A 127 -2.90 2.68 10.64
CA ASP A 127 -3.37 1.34 10.23
C ASP A 127 -4.76 1.34 9.58
N GLY A 128 -5.63 2.25 9.97
CA GLY A 128 -6.96 2.43 9.38
C GLY A 128 -7.84 1.18 9.44
N ILE A 129 -8.51 0.87 8.32
CA ILE A 129 -9.29 -0.36 8.13
C ILE A 129 -8.38 -1.50 7.66
N VAL A 130 -7.54 -1.24 6.66
CA VAL A 130 -6.80 -2.28 5.93
C VAL A 130 -5.79 -3.01 6.81
N ARG A 131 -5.14 -2.31 7.74
CA ARG A 131 -4.13 -2.88 8.64
C ARG A 131 -4.62 -3.10 10.06
N GLY A 132 -5.78 -2.53 10.42
CA GLY A 132 -6.32 -2.58 11.77
C GLY A 132 -6.55 -3.99 12.31
N GLU A 133 -6.93 -4.96 11.48
CA GLU A 133 -7.12 -6.34 11.90
C GLU A 133 -5.83 -7.03 12.35
N PHE A 134 -4.67 -6.56 11.88
CA PHE A 134 -3.36 -7.11 12.26
C PHE A 134 -2.81 -6.55 13.56
N LEU A 135 -3.40 -5.48 14.11
CA LEU A 135 -2.90 -4.82 15.32
C LEU A 135 -2.75 -5.76 16.53
N PRO A 136 -3.72 -6.64 16.86
CA PRO A 136 -3.54 -7.60 17.96
C PRO A 136 -2.29 -8.46 17.75
N PHE A 137 -2.06 -8.93 16.52
CA PHE A 137 -0.87 -9.67 16.16
C PHE A 137 0.40 -8.83 16.30
N MET A 138 0.40 -7.58 15.82
CA MET A 138 1.59 -6.72 15.81
C MET A 138 2.02 -6.28 17.20
N ILE A 139 1.10 -5.75 18.01
CA ILE A 139 1.39 -5.13 19.31
C ILE A 139 1.07 -6.02 20.52
N GLY A 140 0.42 -7.17 20.29
CA GLY A 140 -0.04 -8.10 21.32
C GLY A 140 -1.35 -7.66 21.98
N ASP A 141 -2.10 -8.67 22.46
CA ASP A 141 -3.46 -8.48 23.00
C ASP A 141 -3.51 -7.47 24.13
N LYS A 142 -2.51 -7.49 25.04
CA LYS A 142 -2.47 -6.57 26.18
C LYS A 142 -2.44 -5.09 25.76
N ASN A 143 -1.61 -4.74 24.77
CA ASN A 143 -1.53 -3.38 24.26
C ASN A 143 -2.77 -3.04 23.43
N TYR A 144 -3.29 -4.00 22.69
CA TYR A 144 -4.52 -3.79 21.92
C TYR A 144 -5.73 -3.51 22.84
N GLU A 145 -5.84 -4.18 23.99
CA GLU A 145 -6.88 -3.87 25.00
C GLU A 145 -6.71 -2.45 25.58
N LEU A 146 -5.49 -1.94 25.70
CA LEU A 146 -5.28 -0.53 26.08
C LEU A 146 -5.83 0.44 25.01
N LEU A 147 -5.62 0.15 23.72
CA LEU A 147 -6.20 0.96 22.63
C LEU A 147 -7.73 0.96 22.68
N LYS A 148 -8.36 -0.20 22.93
CA LYS A 148 -9.82 -0.28 23.11
C LYS A 148 -10.31 0.56 24.28
N ARG A 149 -9.59 0.55 25.39
CA ARG A 149 -9.93 1.37 26.58
C ARG A 149 -9.80 2.87 26.28
N ILE A 150 -8.76 3.30 25.55
CA ILE A 150 -8.62 4.69 25.10
C ILE A 150 -9.80 5.06 24.20
N LYS A 151 -10.10 4.24 23.18
CA LYS A 151 -11.25 4.46 22.29
C LYS A 151 -12.55 4.61 23.08
N LYS A 152 -12.82 3.72 24.05
CA LYS A 152 -14.02 3.75 24.86
C LYS A 152 -14.10 4.98 25.76
N ALA A 153 -12.96 5.47 26.25
CA ALA A 153 -12.92 6.68 27.09
C ALA A 153 -13.30 7.95 26.32
N PHE A 154 -12.83 8.06 25.06
CA PHE A 154 -13.11 9.23 24.22
C PHE A 154 -14.39 9.11 23.38
N ASP A 155 -14.84 7.89 23.13
CA ASP A 155 -16.03 7.60 22.32
C ASP A 155 -16.90 6.51 22.97
N PRO A 156 -17.54 6.82 24.11
CA PRO A 156 -18.33 5.86 24.86
C PRO A 156 -19.53 5.32 24.08
N ASN A 157 -20.04 6.08 23.10
CA ASN A 157 -21.18 5.72 22.27
C ASN A 157 -20.79 5.07 20.92
N THR A 158 -19.48 4.95 20.63
CA THR A 158 -18.98 4.33 19.41
C THR A 158 -19.55 4.98 18.13
N ILE A 159 -19.50 6.31 18.05
CA ILE A 159 -20.00 7.10 16.91
C ILE A 159 -18.88 7.76 16.08
N LEU A 160 -17.67 7.87 16.64
CA LEU A 160 -16.56 8.56 15.99
C LEU A 160 -15.71 7.56 15.21
N ASN A 161 -15.68 7.69 13.90
CA ASN A 161 -14.79 6.93 12.99
C ASN A 161 -14.73 5.42 13.31
N VAL A 162 -15.89 4.77 13.36
CA VAL A 162 -16.07 3.38 13.77
C VAL A 162 -15.35 2.42 12.82
N GLY A 163 -14.81 1.31 13.37
CA GLY A 163 -14.18 0.24 12.58
C GLY A 163 -12.81 0.61 12.01
N LYS A 164 -12.12 1.60 12.58
CA LYS A 164 -10.75 1.98 12.26
C LYS A 164 -9.86 1.69 13.47
N ILE A 165 -8.70 1.05 13.26
CA ILE A 165 -7.71 0.72 14.30
C ILE A 165 -8.28 -0.25 15.34
N VAL A 166 -9.29 0.16 16.09
CA VAL A 166 -9.97 -0.65 17.10
C VAL A 166 -11.22 -1.27 16.51
N ASN A 167 -11.36 -2.59 16.65
CA ASN A 167 -12.45 -3.39 16.10
C ASN A 167 -12.63 -3.18 14.59
N ALA A 168 -11.51 -3.10 13.88
CA ALA A 168 -11.50 -3.01 12.44
C ALA A 168 -12.12 -4.26 11.80
N SER A 169 -12.85 -4.06 10.70
CA SER A 169 -13.29 -5.16 9.83
C SER A 169 -12.10 -5.88 9.23
N LYS A 170 -12.33 -7.03 8.63
CA LYS A 170 -11.31 -7.69 7.83
C LYS A 170 -10.90 -6.81 6.66
N MET A 171 -9.63 -6.88 6.27
CA MET A 171 -9.06 -6.04 5.21
C MET A 171 -9.71 -6.21 3.84
N ASP A 172 -10.33 -7.35 3.59
CA ASP A 172 -11.01 -7.72 2.36
C ASP A 172 -12.53 -7.54 2.41
N GLU A 173 -13.05 -6.98 3.50
CA GLU A 173 -14.44 -6.54 3.62
C GLU A 173 -14.58 -5.07 3.20
N ASN A 174 -15.73 -4.70 2.66
CA ASN A 174 -16.08 -3.33 2.28
C ASN A 174 -15.13 -2.69 1.25
N LEU A 175 -14.57 -3.47 0.34
CA LEU A 175 -13.78 -2.94 -0.76
C LEU A 175 -14.66 -2.18 -1.75
N ARG A 176 -14.05 -1.23 -2.48
CA ARG A 176 -14.73 -0.46 -3.54
C ARG A 176 -15.25 -1.34 -4.66
N VAL A 177 -14.64 -2.49 -4.89
CA VAL A 177 -14.99 -3.46 -5.93
C VAL A 177 -15.46 -4.76 -5.31
N GLU A 178 -16.40 -5.44 -5.96
CA GLU A 178 -16.90 -6.76 -5.57
C GLU A 178 -16.28 -7.82 -6.50
N ALA A 179 -15.59 -8.79 -5.93
CA ALA A 179 -14.93 -9.83 -6.71
C ALA A 179 -15.96 -10.74 -7.43
N GLY A 180 -15.79 -10.87 -8.75
CA GLY A 180 -16.69 -11.65 -9.60
C GLY A 180 -17.95 -10.92 -10.04
N ARG A 181 -18.11 -9.63 -9.71
CA ARG A 181 -19.21 -8.82 -10.23
C ARG A 181 -19.09 -8.68 -11.74
N VAL A 182 -20.19 -8.95 -12.44
CA VAL A 182 -20.30 -8.65 -13.87
C VAL A 182 -20.55 -7.16 -14.05
N GLU A 183 -19.63 -6.48 -14.71
CA GLU A 183 -19.77 -5.05 -14.99
C GLU A 183 -20.71 -4.85 -16.18
N PRO A 184 -21.68 -3.92 -16.07
CA PRO A 184 -22.54 -3.59 -17.20
C PRO A 184 -21.76 -2.90 -18.31
N GLU A 185 -22.11 -3.19 -19.55
CA GLU A 185 -21.66 -2.39 -20.68
C GLU A 185 -22.47 -1.09 -20.74
N ILE A 186 -21.79 0.05 -20.69
CA ILE A 186 -22.41 1.37 -20.66
C ILE A 186 -22.05 2.09 -21.96
N ALA A 187 -23.06 2.30 -22.82
CA ALA A 187 -22.91 3.15 -24.00
C ALA A 187 -22.73 4.61 -23.61
N THR A 188 -21.73 5.28 -24.16
CA THR A 188 -21.41 6.68 -23.88
C THR A 188 -21.28 7.47 -25.19
N ILE A 189 -21.59 8.78 -25.12
CA ILE A 189 -21.37 9.69 -26.27
C ILE A 189 -19.87 9.98 -26.43
N GLN A 190 -19.16 10.08 -25.30
CA GLN A 190 -17.70 10.32 -25.28
C GLN A 190 -16.97 8.99 -25.43
N ASP A 191 -15.79 9.05 -26.07
CA ASP A 191 -14.91 7.89 -26.24
C ASP A 191 -14.06 7.69 -24.98
N PHE A 192 -14.15 6.50 -24.38
CA PHE A 192 -13.36 6.04 -23.24
C PHE A 192 -12.56 4.78 -23.58
N SER A 193 -12.30 4.52 -24.87
CA SER A 193 -11.59 3.32 -25.34
C SER A 193 -10.15 3.23 -24.79
N ASP A 194 -9.48 4.36 -24.60
CA ASP A 194 -8.16 4.48 -23.99
C ASP A 194 -8.11 3.94 -22.54
N SER A 195 -9.26 3.93 -21.87
CA SER A 195 -9.45 3.47 -20.50
C SER A 195 -10.20 2.13 -20.42
N LEU A 196 -10.48 1.49 -21.55
CA LEU A 196 -11.29 0.27 -21.65
C LEU A 196 -12.72 0.47 -21.12
N GLY A 197 -13.32 1.61 -21.38
CA GLY A 197 -14.68 1.98 -21.03
C GLY A 197 -14.80 2.94 -19.86
N ILE A 198 -16.03 3.51 -19.72
CA ILE A 198 -16.30 4.58 -18.75
C ILE A 198 -16.11 4.13 -17.28
N LEU A 199 -16.43 2.87 -16.95
CA LEU A 199 -16.27 2.38 -15.58
C LEU A 199 -14.80 2.41 -15.15
N ARG A 200 -13.90 1.92 -16.02
CA ARG A 200 -12.45 1.96 -15.75
C ARG A 200 -11.87 3.36 -15.80
N ALA A 201 -12.44 4.25 -16.61
CA ALA A 201 -12.09 5.66 -16.58
C ALA A 201 -12.45 6.30 -15.24
N ALA A 202 -13.63 6.01 -14.70
CA ALA A 202 -14.05 6.48 -13.39
C ALA A 202 -13.21 5.91 -12.22
N GLU A 203 -12.70 4.70 -12.35
CA GLU A 203 -11.83 4.06 -11.36
C GLU A 203 -10.44 4.72 -11.22
N LYS A 204 -10.04 5.57 -12.19
CA LYS A 204 -8.81 6.38 -12.07
C LYS A 204 -8.93 7.47 -11.00
N CYS A 205 -10.14 7.76 -10.53
CA CYS A 205 -10.36 8.73 -9.46
C CYS A 205 -9.74 8.24 -8.15
N ASN A 206 -8.86 9.05 -7.59
CA ASN A 206 -8.19 8.80 -6.30
C ASN A 206 -8.82 9.60 -5.14
N GLY A 207 -9.91 10.32 -5.39
CA GLY A 207 -10.62 11.10 -4.38
C GLY A 207 -10.05 12.49 -4.10
N SER A 208 -9.03 12.93 -4.87
CA SER A 208 -8.44 14.28 -4.76
C SER A 208 -9.04 15.26 -5.76
#